data_5497fc86d0c0967ec6dbb7643ba0a116
#
_entry.id   5497fc86d0c0967ec6dbb7643ba0a116
#
_cell.length_a   1.000
_cell.length_b   1.000
_cell.length_c   1.000
_cell.angle_alpha   90.00
_cell.angle_beta   90.00
_cell.angle_gamma   90.00
#
_symmetry.space_group_name_H-M   'P 1'
#
loop_
_entity.id
_entity.type
_entity.pdbx_description
1 polymer ?
#
loop_
_entity_poly.entity_id
_entity_poly.type
_entity_poly.pdbx_seq_one_letter_code
_entity_poly.pdbx_strand_id
1 'polypeptide(L)'
;VAAYVRGEAVTWSQLQEPLAEAAGGQVLAEWVLDRALARRLAERGLKVDDQAIAFERQMLLEGLSENADEAARLLRELRDNRGLGPRRFDQLLARNASMRLLVRDEVPVSDDAVREAFDLAYGPRYETRVIVVASAAEAARIARQAREGASFIDLALQHSTDASRAQGGLLPPISLADVTYPDAFRTVLRSLEPGQVSSPIALGNGFALLKLERKTQAADVKLDDVQEVLRQRVRRRDEALAMQRLARTLLEESDPVILNPTLQAGWQQQRRRLGAAPQ
;
A
#
# COMPACT_ATOMS: atom_id res chain seq x y z
N VAL A 1 11.49 36.07 -21.05
CA VAL A 1 10.95 35.18 -22.08
C VAL A 1 11.16 33.74 -21.59
N ALA A 2 10.12 32.91 -21.67
CA ALA A 2 10.17 31.48 -21.36
C ALA A 2 10.34 30.62 -22.62
N ALA A 3 9.72 31.05 -23.72
CA ALA A 3 9.74 30.34 -25.03
C ALA A 3 9.42 31.31 -26.19
N TYR A 4 9.65 30.85 -27.40
CA TYR A 4 9.13 31.48 -28.63
C TYR A 4 8.23 30.47 -29.36
N VAL A 5 7.03 30.90 -29.73
CA VAL A 5 6.07 30.11 -30.51
C VAL A 5 5.79 30.87 -31.80
N ARG A 6 6.25 30.35 -32.94
CA ARG A 6 6.15 30.99 -34.26
C ARG A 6 6.67 32.43 -34.28
N GLY A 7 7.74 32.74 -33.51
CA GLY A 7 8.34 34.05 -33.42
C GLY A 7 7.75 34.98 -32.33
N GLU A 8 6.63 34.60 -31.71
CA GLU A 8 6.05 35.33 -30.61
C GLU A 8 6.63 34.88 -29.28
N ALA A 9 7.00 35.84 -28.40
CA ALA A 9 7.60 35.55 -27.10
C ALA A 9 6.53 35.18 -26.10
N VAL A 10 6.68 34.00 -25.47
CA VAL A 10 5.92 33.58 -24.31
C VAL A 10 6.72 33.94 -23.06
N THR A 11 6.12 34.67 -22.14
CA THR A 11 6.77 35.12 -20.91
C THR A 11 6.47 34.18 -19.72
N TRP A 12 7.33 34.21 -18.69
CA TRP A 12 7.08 33.49 -17.44
C TRP A 12 5.80 33.95 -16.74
N SER A 13 5.45 35.24 -16.83
CA SER A 13 4.22 35.78 -16.25
C SER A 13 2.95 35.21 -16.88
N GLN A 14 2.97 34.91 -18.20
CA GLN A 14 1.86 34.28 -18.88
C GLN A 14 1.69 32.80 -18.49
N LEU A 15 2.77 32.12 -18.09
CA LEU A 15 2.76 30.72 -17.69
C LEU A 15 2.51 30.52 -16.19
N GLN A 16 2.67 31.55 -15.37
CA GLN A 16 2.67 31.45 -13.92
C GLN A 16 1.35 30.87 -13.36
N GLU A 17 0.20 31.45 -13.74
CA GLU A 17 -1.09 30.97 -13.28
C GLU A 17 -1.42 29.55 -13.81
N PRO A 18 -1.31 29.24 -15.11
CA PRO A 18 -1.51 27.87 -15.59
C PRO A 18 -0.61 26.83 -14.92
N LEU A 19 0.65 27.16 -14.64
CA LEU A 19 1.56 26.27 -13.92
C LEU A 19 1.15 26.11 -12.44
N ALA A 20 0.67 27.20 -11.81
CA ALA A 20 0.17 27.12 -10.44
C ALA A 20 -1.09 26.25 -10.34
N GLU A 21 -2.01 26.34 -11.31
CA GLU A 21 -3.19 25.47 -11.42
C GLU A 21 -2.80 24.00 -11.64
N ALA A 22 -1.86 23.75 -12.57
CA ALA A 22 -1.49 22.40 -12.96
C ALA A 22 -0.73 21.63 -11.86
N ALA A 23 0.17 22.29 -11.13
CA ALA A 23 1.09 21.62 -10.20
C ALA A 23 1.37 22.38 -8.89
N GLY A 24 0.88 23.61 -8.75
CA GLY A 24 1.27 24.50 -7.64
C GLY A 24 0.96 23.90 -6.27
N GLY A 25 -0.20 23.30 -6.08
CA GLY A 25 -0.58 22.65 -4.81
C GLY A 25 0.35 21.51 -4.41
N GLN A 26 0.74 20.68 -5.37
CA GLN A 26 1.69 19.59 -5.13
C GLN A 26 3.09 20.12 -4.78
N VAL A 27 3.59 21.05 -5.58
CA VAL A 27 4.93 21.63 -5.37
C VAL A 27 5.00 22.38 -4.04
N LEU A 28 3.93 23.08 -3.67
CA LEU A 28 3.85 23.73 -2.37
C LEU A 28 3.87 22.73 -1.22
N ALA A 29 3.12 21.64 -1.32
CA ALA A 29 3.11 20.58 -0.31
C ALA A 29 4.49 19.93 -0.15
N GLU A 30 5.17 19.65 -1.27
CA GLU A 30 6.55 19.16 -1.26
C GLU A 30 7.48 20.13 -0.53
N TRP A 31 7.37 21.42 -0.81
CA TRP A 31 8.21 22.45 -0.19
C TRP A 31 7.93 22.63 1.31
N VAL A 32 6.67 22.62 1.70
CA VAL A 32 6.26 22.67 3.13
C VAL A 32 6.81 21.47 3.89
N LEU A 33 6.67 20.28 3.32
CA LEU A 33 7.19 19.05 3.91
C LEU A 33 8.72 19.09 4.05
N ASP A 34 9.44 19.53 3.01
CA ASP A 34 10.90 19.66 3.05
C ASP A 34 11.36 20.61 4.17
N ARG A 35 10.64 21.72 4.38
CA ARG A 35 10.93 22.65 5.47
C ARG A 35 10.64 22.06 6.85
N ALA A 36 9.52 21.37 7.00
CA ALA A 36 9.17 20.71 8.25
C ALA A 36 10.18 19.61 8.61
N LEU A 37 10.61 18.81 7.62
CA LEU A 37 11.65 17.79 7.80
C LEU A 37 13.00 18.40 8.19
N ALA A 38 13.43 19.46 7.50
CA ALA A 38 14.69 20.14 7.81
C ALA A 38 14.69 20.67 9.26
N ARG A 39 13.57 21.24 9.71
CA ARG A 39 13.41 21.69 11.09
C ARG A 39 13.48 20.52 12.08
N ARG A 40 12.75 19.42 11.81
CA ARG A 40 12.73 18.26 12.69
C ARG A 40 14.10 17.58 12.80
N LEU A 41 14.85 17.50 11.68
CA LEU A 41 16.23 17.01 11.68
C LEU A 41 17.17 17.90 12.51
N ALA A 42 17.05 19.22 12.36
CA ALA A 42 17.85 20.18 13.14
C ALA A 42 17.58 20.07 14.65
N GLU A 43 16.30 19.93 15.05
CA GLU A 43 15.89 19.74 16.44
C GLU A 43 16.49 18.45 17.06
N ARG A 44 16.71 17.41 16.24
CA ARG A 44 17.34 16.15 16.67
C ARG A 44 18.85 16.08 16.42
N GLY A 45 19.47 17.14 15.90
CA GLY A 45 20.91 17.16 15.56
C GLY A 45 21.29 16.19 14.44
N LEU A 46 20.34 15.79 13.59
CA LEU A 46 20.54 14.83 12.51
C LEU A 46 20.84 15.55 11.19
N LYS A 47 21.64 14.88 10.33
CA LYS A 47 21.91 15.34 8.96
C LYS A 47 21.80 14.18 8.01
N VAL A 48 21.16 14.44 6.87
CA VAL A 48 21.16 13.51 5.72
C VAL A 48 22.47 13.68 4.96
N ASP A 49 23.16 12.59 4.72
CA ASP A 49 24.38 12.53 3.92
C ASP A 49 24.11 11.96 2.51
N ASP A 50 25.13 12.03 1.66
CA ASP A 50 25.03 11.54 0.28
C ASP A 50 24.83 10.01 0.22
N GLN A 51 25.27 9.27 1.24
CA GLN A 51 25.06 7.82 1.31
C GLN A 51 23.58 7.48 1.55
N ALA A 52 22.91 8.22 2.42
CA ALA A 52 21.48 8.06 2.67
C ALA A 52 20.65 8.36 1.41
N ILE A 53 21.03 9.39 0.64
CA ILE A 53 20.37 9.74 -0.64
C ILE A 53 20.62 8.65 -1.69
N ALA A 54 21.87 8.16 -1.79
CA ALA A 54 22.21 7.06 -2.71
C ALA A 54 21.46 5.78 -2.37
N PHE A 55 21.28 5.48 -1.08
CA PHE A 55 20.48 4.35 -0.62
C PHE A 55 19.02 4.44 -1.09
N GLU A 56 18.38 5.62 -0.98
CA GLU A 56 17.01 5.80 -1.48
C GLU A 56 16.90 5.58 -3.00
N ARG A 57 17.90 6.03 -3.75
CA ARG A 57 17.96 5.78 -5.20
C ARG A 57 18.08 4.29 -5.51
N GLN A 58 18.95 3.57 -4.78
CA GLN A 58 19.12 2.14 -4.95
C GLN A 58 17.84 1.37 -4.62
N MET A 59 17.18 1.71 -3.51
CA MET A 59 15.91 1.12 -3.10
C MET A 59 14.81 1.28 -4.16
N LEU A 60 14.76 2.44 -4.83
CA LEU A 60 13.83 2.66 -5.95
C LEU A 60 14.16 1.76 -7.14
N LEU A 61 15.42 1.63 -7.50
CA LEU A 61 15.85 0.77 -8.61
C LEU A 61 15.55 -0.71 -8.32
N GLU A 62 15.91 -1.21 -7.13
CA GLU A 62 15.62 -2.59 -6.69
C GLU A 62 14.11 -2.91 -6.69
N GLY A 63 13.27 -1.92 -6.39
CA GLY A 63 11.81 -2.06 -6.42
C GLY A 63 11.21 -2.08 -7.84
N LEU A 64 11.96 -1.68 -8.87
CA LEU A 64 11.49 -1.64 -10.26
C LEU A 64 11.86 -2.90 -11.06
N SER A 65 13.08 -3.41 -10.93
CA SER A 65 13.53 -4.65 -11.58
C SER A 65 14.81 -5.18 -10.93
N GLU A 66 15.01 -6.50 -10.98
CA GLU A 66 16.28 -7.13 -10.63
C GLU A 66 17.38 -6.86 -11.68
N ASN A 67 16.98 -6.53 -12.91
CA ASN A 67 17.90 -6.14 -13.97
C ASN A 67 18.19 -4.64 -13.90
N ALA A 68 19.46 -4.27 -13.72
CA ALA A 68 19.89 -2.88 -13.52
C ALA A 68 19.55 -1.95 -14.70
N ASP A 69 19.72 -2.42 -15.95
CA ASP A 69 19.44 -1.63 -17.15
C ASP A 69 17.93 -1.40 -17.31
N GLU A 70 17.13 -2.43 -17.04
CA GLU A 70 15.68 -2.33 -17.06
C GLU A 70 15.18 -1.42 -15.93
N ALA A 71 15.69 -1.56 -14.71
CA ALA A 71 15.37 -0.68 -13.59
C ALA A 71 15.66 0.80 -13.92
N ALA A 72 16.82 1.07 -14.54
CA ALA A 72 17.19 2.41 -14.96
C ALA A 72 16.25 2.96 -16.05
N ARG A 73 15.80 2.12 -17.00
CA ARG A 73 14.82 2.49 -18.04
C ARG A 73 13.46 2.80 -17.40
N LEU A 74 12.95 1.90 -16.56
CA LEU A 74 11.67 2.08 -15.85
C LEU A 74 11.67 3.32 -14.96
N LEU A 75 12.79 3.61 -14.30
CA LEU A 75 12.93 4.82 -13.48
C LEU A 75 12.84 6.10 -14.36
N ARG A 76 13.45 6.11 -15.55
CA ARG A 76 13.32 7.26 -16.47
C ARG A 76 11.86 7.44 -16.90
N GLU A 77 11.18 6.39 -17.34
CA GLU A 77 9.77 6.42 -17.73
C GLU A 77 8.86 6.90 -16.59
N LEU A 78 9.09 6.42 -15.37
CA LEU A 78 8.34 6.85 -14.19
C LEU A 78 8.54 8.35 -13.90
N ARG A 79 9.77 8.84 -14.02
CA ARG A 79 10.07 10.27 -13.82
C ARG A 79 9.40 11.13 -14.86
N ASP A 80 9.47 10.72 -16.13
CA ASP A 80 8.86 11.44 -17.25
C ASP A 80 7.35 11.49 -17.12
N ASN A 81 6.71 10.35 -16.82
CA ASN A 81 5.26 10.25 -16.61
C ASN A 81 4.75 11.08 -15.41
N ARG A 82 5.59 11.31 -14.40
CA ARG A 82 5.25 12.11 -13.22
C ARG A 82 5.73 13.55 -13.28
N GLY A 83 6.35 13.98 -14.38
CA GLY A 83 6.94 15.30 -14.52
C GLY A 83 8.04 15.57 -13.45
N LEU A 84 8.77 14.52 -13.05
CA LEU A 84 9.86 14.62 -12.08
C LEU A 84 11.18 14.91 -12.80
N GLY A 85 11.41 16.17 -13.14
CA GLY A 85 12.71 16.63 -13.62
C GLY A 85 13.83 16.37 -12.59
N PRO A 86 15.10 16.55 -12.99
CA PRO A 86 16.25 16.19 -12.14
C PRO A 86 16.16 16.79 -10.75
N ARG A 87 15.89 18.09 -10.63
CA ARG A 87 15.82 18.80 -9.36
C ARG A 87 14.75 18.26 -8.40
N ARG A 88 13.53 18.04 -8.90
CA ARG A 88 12.44 17.48 -8.05
C ARG A 88 12.70 16.03 -7.68
N PHE A 89 13.38 15.29 -8.55
CA PHE A 89 13.77 13.92 -8.24
C PHE A 89 14.82 13.85 -7.13
N ASP A 90 15.86 14.68 -7.19
CA ASP A 90 16.87 14.75 -6.12
C ASP A 90 16.26 15.22 -4.79
N GLN A 91 15.32 16.15 -4.82
CA GLN A 91 14.54 16.56 -3.64
C GLN A 91 13.69 15.41 -3.08
N LEU A 92 13.07 14.59 -3.94
CA LEU A 92 12.32 13.40 -3.52
C LEU A 92 13.21 12.41 -2.77
N LEU A 93 14.42 12.14 -3.29
CA LEU A 93 15.37 11.23 -2.64
C LEU A 93 15.84 11.79 -1.28
N ALA A 94 16.18 13.06 -1.22
CA ALA A 94 16.58 13.73 0.03
C ALA A 94 15.45 13.74 1.06
N ARG A 95 14.21 13.94 0.63
CA ARG A 95 13.00 13.88 1.46
C ARG A 95 12.80 12.49 2.04
N ASN A 96 12.90 11.44 1.20
CA ASN A 96 12.78 10.06 1.66
C ASN A 96 13.88 9.71 2.66
N ALA A 97 15.13 10.07 2.37
CA ALA A 97 16.24 9.88 3.30
C ALA A 97 16.03 10.60 4.64
N SER A 98 15.49 11.83 4.60
CA SER A 98 15.14 12.61 5.80
C SER A 98 14.08 11.90 6.64
N MET A 99 12.99 11.44 6.00
CA MET A 99 11.92 10.72 6.70
C MET A 99 12.41 9.41 7.29
N ARG A 100 13.17 8.62 6.52
CA ARG A 100 13.72 7.34 6.98
C ARG A 100 14.64 7.56 8.18
N LEU A 101 15.53 8.54 8.13
CA LEU A 101 16.42 8.86 9.25
C LEU A 101 15.65 9.23 10.52
N LEU A 102 14.53 9.95 10.40
CA LEU A 102 13.69 10.33 11.53
C LEU A 102 12.90 9.19 12.14
N VAL A 103 12.48 8.20 11.33
CA VAL A 103 11.65 7.07 11.82
C VAL A 103 12.45 5.82 12.16
N ARG A 104 13.72 5.72 11.76
CA ARG A 104 14.54 4.50 11.86
C ARG A 104 14.54 3.89 13.26
N ASP A 105 14.67 4.71 14.28
CA ASP A 105 14.78 4.27 15.67
C ASP A 105 13.39 4.03 16.31
N GLU A 106 12.32 4.44 15.63
CA GLU A 106 10.93 4.29 16.08
C GLU A 106 10.27 3.01 15.55
N VAL A 107 10.97 2.25 14.71
CA VAL A 107 10.43 1.03 14.05
C VAL A 107 11.27 -0.20 14.42
N PRO A 108 11.10 -0.73 15.64
CA PRO A 108 11.73 -1.99 16.02
C PRO A 108 11.06 -3.16 15.27
N VAL A 109 11.86 -4.07 14.72
CA VAL A 109 11.36 -5.29 14.11
C VAL A 109 11.37 -6.39 15.16
N SER A 110 10.18 -6.82 15.60
CA SER A 110 10.04 -7.94 16.54
C SER A 110 10.24 -9.29 15.84
N ASP A 111 10.65 -10.30 16.61
CA ASP A 111 10.75 -11.66 16.10
C ASP A 111 9.38 -12.24 15.71
N ASP A 112 8.31 -11.79 16.38
CA ASP A 112 6.94 -12.19 16.02
C ASP A 112 6.54 -11.64 14.66
N ALA A 113 6.86 -10.38 14.32
CA ALA A 113 6.63 -9.83 13.00
C ALA A 113 7.42 -10.57 11.90
N VAL A 114 8.61 -11.06 12.21
CA VAL A 114 9.40 -11.89 11.30
C VAL A 114 8.75 -13.27 11.11
N ARG A 115 8.24 -13.90 12.18
CA ARG A 115 7.49 -15.16 12.10
C ARG A 115 6.20 -15.00 11.30
N GLU A 116 5.43 -13.94 11.53
CA GLU A 116 4.23 -13.64 10.74
C GLU A 116 4.57 -13.47 9.24
N ALA A 117 5.67 -12.76 8.94
CA ALA A 117 6.13 -12.61 7.56
C ALA A 117 6.57 -13.95 6.94
N PHE A 118 7.17 -14.86 7.75
CA PHE A 118 7.51 -16.20 7.33
C PHE A 118 6.26 -17.03 7.05
N ASP A 119 5.28 -17.04 7.94
CA ASP A 119 4.03 -17.76 7.76
C ASP A 119 3.23 -17.23 6.58
N LEU A 120 3.29 -15.90 6.36
CA LEU A 120 2.70 -15.28 5.19
C LEU A 120 3.40 -15.68 3.89
N ALA A 121 4.71 -15.86 3.86
CA ALA A 121 5.47 -16.19 2.65
C ALA A 121 5.50 -17.69 2.37
N TYR A 122 5.74 -18.51 3.38
CA TYR A 122 6.08 -19.92 3.27
C TYR A 122 5.08 -20.86 3.97
N GLY A 123 4.16 -20.32 4.77
CA GLY A 123 3.15 -21.10 5.48
C GLY A 123 2.12 -21.77 4.56
N PRO A 124 1.27 -22.64 5.12
CA PRO A 124 0.25 -23.34 4.36
C PRO A 124 -0.73 -22.36 3.70
N ARG A 125 -1.27 -22.77 2.55
CA ARG A 125 -2.27 -22.02 1.80
C ARG A 125 -3.58 -22.77 1.77
N TYR A 126 -4.68 -22.03 1.89
CA TYR A 126 -6.04 -22.54 1.92
C TYR A 126 -6.76 -22.08 0.66
N GLU A 127 -6.96 -22.99 -0.30
CA GLU A 127 -7.78 -22.74 -1.49
C GLU A 127 -9.24 -22.80 -1.06
N THR A 128 -9.92 -21.66 -1.15
CA THR A 128 -11.22 -21.45 -0.50
C THR A 128 -12.19 -20.80 -1.46
N ARG A 129 -13.46 -21.21 -1.37
CA ARG A 129 -14.58 -20.49 -1.99
C ARG A 129 -15.41 -19.81 -0.93
N VAL A 130 -15.99 -18.66 -1.29
CA VAL A 130 -16.86 -17.87 -0.43
C VAL A 130 -18.25 -17.66 -1.08
N ILE A 131 -19.28 -17.69 -0.27
CA ILE A 131 -20.61 -17.16 -0.59
C ILE A 131 -20.93 -16.10 0.45
N VAL A 132 -21.24 -14.89 0.00
CA VAL A 132 -21.69 -13.80 0.88
C VAL A 132 -23.14 -13.49 0.57
N VAL A 133 -23.98 -13.41 1.62
CA VAL A 133 -25.41 -13.12 1.53
C VAL A 133 -25.84 -12.14 2.62
N ALA A 134 -26.99 -11.48 2.44
CA ALA A 134 -27.44 -10.43 3.35
C ALA A 134 -28.00 -10.96 4.69
N SER A 135 -28.49 -12.21 4.76
CA SER A 135 -29.18 -12.69 5.95
C SER A 135 -28.70 -14.03 6.47
N ALA A 136 -28.76 -14.22 7.80
CA ALA A 136 -28.40 -15.47 8.47
C ALA A 136 -29.30 -16.64 8.00
N ALA A 137 -30.59 -16.38 7.76
CA ALA A 137 -31.52 -17.41 7.32
C ALA A 137 -31.15 -17.95 5.92
N GLU A 138 -30.78 -17.07 5.01
CA GLU A 138 -30.30 -17.44 3.68
C GLU A 138 -28.97 -18.19 3.74
N ALA A 139 -28.00 -17.72 4.51
CA ALA A 139 -26.74 -18.39 4.72
C ALA A 139 -26.95 -19.81 5.29
N ALA A 140 -27.80 -19.97 6.29
CA ALA A 140 -28.11 -21.27 6.87
C ALA A 140 -28.77 -22.23 5.86
N ARG A 141 -29.69 -21.72 5.00
CA ARG A 141 -30.31 -22.50 3.94
C ARG A 141 -29.29 -22.99 2.90
N ILE A 142 -28.42 -22.08 2.44
CA ILE A 142 -27.37 -22.41 1.46
C ILE A 142 -26.34 -23.40 2.06
N ALA A 143 -25.93 -23.19 3.33
CA ALA A 143 -25.03 -24.10 4.01
C ALA A 143 -25.59 -25.54 4.09
N ARG A 144 -26.90 -25.68 4.32
CA ARG A 144 -27.59 -26.96 4.33
C ARG A 144 -27.58 -27.59 2.95
N GLN A 145 -27.98 -26.87 1.90
CA GLN A 145 -27.96 -27.35 0.53
C GLN A 145 -26.56 -27.84 0.11
N ALA A 146 -25.52 -27.07 0.45
CA ALA A 146 -24.15 -27.42 0.14
C ALA A 146 -23.69 -28.71 0.87
N ARG A 147 -24.11 -28.90 2.13
CA ARG A 147 -23.83 -30.13 2.90
C ARG A 147 -24.63 -31.35 2.41
N GLU A 148 -25.80 -31.13 1.83
CA GLU A 148 -26.64 -32.14 1.20
C GLU A 148 -26.16 -32.52 -0.25
N GLY A 149 -25.05 -31.90 -0.71
CA GLY A 149 -24.41 -32.26 -1.96
C GLY A 149 -24.66 -31.31 -3.13
N ALA A 150 -25.36 -30.17 -2.91
CA ALA A 150 -25.50 -29.15 -3.95
C ALA A 150 -24.13 -28.52 -4.27
N SER A 151 -23.91 -28.20 -5.55
CA SER A 151 -22.67 -27.56 -6.00
C SER A 151 -22.47 -26.21 -5.36
N PHE A 152 -21.41 -26.07 -4.57
CA PHE A 152 -21.08 -24.78 -3.95
C PHE A 152 -20.80 -23.70 -5.00
N ILE A 153 -20.25 -24.07 -6.15
CA ILE A 153 -20.01 -23.18 -7.29
C ILE A 153 -21.32 -22.60 -7.80
N ASP A 154 -22.31 -23.47 -8.05
CA ASP A 154 -23.61 -23.02 -8.56
C ASP A 154 -24.37 -22.18 -7.54
N LEU A 155 -24.28 -22.53 -6.25
CA LEU A 155 -24.82 -21.74 -5.16
C LEU A 155 -24.16 -20.36 -5.08
N ALA A 156 -22.84 -20.28 -5.27
CA ALA A 156 -22.12 -19.02 -5.31
C ALA A 156 -22.57 -18.17 -6.51
N LEU A 157 -22.66 -18.75 -7.71
CA LEU A 157 -23.12 -18.08 -8.94
C LEU A 157 -24.55 -17.52 -8.79
N GLN A 158 -25.43 -18.24 -8.07
CA GLN A 158 -26.83 -17.86 -7.91
C GLN A 158 -27.06 -16.84 -6.79
N HIS A 159 -26.38 -17.00 -5.66
CA HIS A 159 -26.75 -16.33 -4.42
C HIS A 159 -25.69 -15.34 -3.88
N SER A 160 -24.40 -15.50 -4.25
CA SER A 160 -23.36 -14.65 -3.64
C SER A 160 -23.43 -13.21 -4.11
N THR A 161 -23.21 -12.28 -3.19
CA THR A 161 -23.00 -10.85 -3.45
C THR A 161 -21.53 -10.46 -3.52
N ASP A 162 -20.61 -11.41 -3.26
CA ASP A 162 -19.17 -11.17 -3.30
C ASP A 162 -18.67 -11.00 -4.74
N ALA A 163 -17.58 -10.24 -4.91
CA ALA A 163 -16.96 -10.00 -6.21
C ALA A 163 -16.46 -11.29 -6.90
N SER A 164 -16.11 -12.33 -6.12
CA SER A 164 -15.69 -13.64 -6.62
C SER A 164 -16.83 -14.49 -7.18
N ARG A 165 -18.09 -14.03 -7.10
CA ARG A 165 -19.28 -14.72 -7.58
C ARG A 165 -19.12 -15.31 -8.98
N ALA A 166 -18.61 -14.49 -9.92
CA ALA A 166 -18.45 -14.90 -11.32
C ALA A 166 -17.47 -16.10 -11.51
N GLN A 167 -16.60 -16.32 -10.52
CA GLN A 167 -15.67 -17.45 -10.46
C GLN A 167 -16.15 -18.57 -9.51
N GLY A 168 -17.45 -18.61 -9.21
CA GLY A 168 -18.04 -19.59 -8.29
C GLY A 168 -17.51 -19.40 -6.85
N GLY A 169 -17.25 -18.16 -6.45
CA GLY A 169 -16.77 -17.79 -5.12
C GLY A 169 -15.29 -18.08 -4.87
N LEU A 170 -14.47 -18.41 -5.88
CA LEU A 170 -13.05 -18.72 -5.69
C LEU A 170 -12.27 -17.49 -5.24
N LEU A 171 -11.60 -17.63 -4.10
CA LEU A 171 -10.69 -16.62 -3.58
C LEU A 171 -9.23 -16.98 -3.93
N PRO A 172 -8.33 -15.98 -3.99
CA PRO A 172 -6.89 -16.27 -3.96
C PRO A 172 -6.53 -17.15 -2.77
N PRO A 173 -5.52 -18.04 -2.89
CA PRO A 173 -5.14 -18.92 -1.79
C PRO A 173 -4.81 -18.13 -0.51
N ILE A 174 -5.56 -18.40 0.57
CA ILE A 174 -5.49 -17.66 1.83
C ILE A 174 -4.37 -18.21 2.71
N SER A 175 -3.55 -17.32 3.27
CA SER A 175 -2.69 -17.62 4.43
C SER A 175 -3.43 -17.27 5.72
N LEU A 176 -3.31 -18.08 6.76
CA LEU A 176 -3.86 -17.72 8.08
C LEU A 176 -3.12 -16.56 8.76
N ALA A 177 -1.92 -16.21 8.27
CA ALA A 177 -1.17 -15.02 8.69
C ALA A 177 -1.61 -13.74 7.95
N ASP A 178 -2.44 -13.85 6.91
CA ASP A 178 -2.88 -12.69 6.11
C ASP A 178 -4.00 -11.94 6.83
N VAL A 179 -3.64 -10.81 7.42
CA VAL A 179 -4.56 -9.93 8.17
C VAL A 179 -5.53 -9.15 7.28
N THR A 180 -5.40 -9.19 5.96
CA THR A 180 -6.35 -8.58 5.02
C THR A 180 -7.68 -9.35 4.99
N TYR A 181 -7.65 -10.65 5.35
CA TYR A 181 -8.87 -11.43 5.54
C TYR A 181 -9.41 -11.30 6.97
N PRO A 182 -10.73 -11.27 7.15
CA PRO A 182 -11.35 -11.22 8.46
C PRO A 182 -10.83 -12.32 9.41
N ASP A 183 -10.61 -12.01 10.67
CA ASP A 183 -10.15 -12.98 11.67
C ASP A 183 -11.07 -14.19 11.78
N ALA A 184 -12.39 -13.96 11.66
CA ALA A 184 -13.39 -15.03 11.61
C ALA A 184 -13.17 -16.04 10.48
N PHE A 185 -12.70 -15.57 9.29
CA PHE A 185 -12.35 -16.47 8.18
C PHE A 185 -11.14 -17.31 8.52
N ARG A 186 -10.08 -16.68 9.03
CA ARG A 186 -8.84 -17.36 9.40
C ARG A 186 -9.05 -18.40 10.49
N THR A 187 -9.88 -18.06 11.49
CA THR A 187 -10.25 -18.97 12.59
C THR A 187 -11.03 -20.18 12.08
N VAL A 188 -12.04 -19.96 11.22
CA VAL A 188 -12.85 -21.02 10.65
C VAL A 188 -12.01 -21.92 9.74
N LEU A 189 -11.20 -21.34 8.84
CA LEU A 189 -10.34 -22.09 7.94
C LEU A 189 -9.34 -23.00 8.64
N ARG A 190 -8.90 -22.64 9.85
CA ARG A 190 -8.01 -23.48 10.65
C ARG A 190 -8.64 -24.83 11.03
N SER A 191 -9.95 -24.84 11.19
CA SER A 191 -10.72 -26.04 11.63
C SER A 191 -11.41 -26.80 10.50
N LEU A 192 -11.47 -26.22 9.28
CA LEU A 192 -12.10 -26.91 8.13
C LEU A 192 -11.15 -27.94 7.51
N GLU A 193 -11.73 -29.08 7.15
CA GLU A 193 -11.08 -30.06 6.31
C GLU A 193 -11.44 -29.85 4.83
N PRO A 194 -10.59 -30.29 3.88
CA PRO A 194 -10.91 -30.24 2.47
C PRO A 194 -12.27 -30.82 2.11
N GLY A 195 -13.05 -30.07 1.33
CA GLY A 195 -14.43 -30.40 0.98
C GLY A 195 -15.50 -29.90 1.96
N GLN A 196 -15.14 -29.53 3.17
CA GLN A 196 -16.10 -29.07 4.19
C GLN A 196 -16.59 -27.63 3.93
N VAL A 197 -17.85 -27.41 4.30
CA VAL A 197 -18.54 -26.11 4.29
C VAL A 197 -18.74 -25.61 5.72
N SER A 198 -18.37 -24.39 5.99
CA SER A 198 -18.49 -23.74 7.30
C SER A 198 -19.96 -23.59 7.74
N SER A 199 -20.14 -23.25 9.00
CA SER A 199 -21.35 -22.58 9.46
C SER A 199 -21.34 -21.11 8.98
N PRO A 200 -22.51 -20.44 8.94
CA PRO A 200 -22.57 -19.02 8.62
C PRO A 200 -21.67 -18.18 9.52
N ILE A 201 -20.83 -17.34 8.92
CA ILE A 201 -19.91 -16.42 9.58
C ILE A 201 -20.49 -15.03 9.46
N ALA A 202 -20.74 -14.36 10.58
CA ALA A 202 -21.22 -12.99 10.57
C ALA A 202 -20.14 -12.03 10.08
N LEU A 203 -20.49 -11.15 9.15
CA LEU A 203 -19.72 -10.00 8.68
C LEU A 203 -20.43 -8.71 9.09
N GLY A 204 -19.78 -7.56 9.00
CA GLY A 204 -20.38 -6.28 9.38
C GLY A 204 -21.69 -5.95 8.64
N ASN A 205 -21.87 -6.44 7.41
CA ASN A 205 -23.02 -6.15 6.53
C ASN A 205 -23.68 -7.41 5.94
N GLY A 206 -23.46 -8.59 6.52
CA GLY A 206 -24.04 -9.83 6.01
C GLY A 206 -23.45 -11.08 6.64
N PHE A 207 -23.52 -12.19 5.90
CA PHE A 207 -23.03 -13.49 6.34
C PHE A 207 -22.23 -14.14 5.23
N ALA A 208 -21.13 -14.79 5.60
CA ALA A 208 -20.31 -15.57 4.69
C ALA A 208 -20.40 -17.07 5.00
N LEU A 209 -20.26 -17.87 3.94
CA LEU A 209 -19.99 -19.30 4.00
C LEU A 209 -18.66 -19.56 3.30
N LEU A 210 -17.82 -20.37 3.93
CA LEU A 210 -16.55 -20.80 3.34
C LEU A 210 -16.61 -22.28 3.01
N LYS A 211 -16.07 -22.66 1.86
CA LYS A 211 -15.77 -24.05 1.53
C LYS A 211 -14.28 -24.18 1.31
N LEU A 212 -13.62 -25.04 2.07
CA LEU A 212 -12.22 -25.36 1.84
C LEU A 212 -12.12 -26.39 0.70
N GLU A 213 -11.49 -26.01 -0.41
CA GLU A 213 -11.26 -26.92 -1.53
C GLU A 213 -10.00 -27.76 -1.30
N ARG A 214 -8.91 -27.10 -0.91
CA ARG A 214 -7.61 -27.76 -0.70
C ARG A 214 -6.77 -26.98 0.32
N LYS A 215 -5.97 -27.71 1.10
CA LYS A 215 -4.91 -27.18 1.92
C LYS A 215 -3.56 -27.59 1.33
N THR A 216 -2.76 -26.61 0.93
CA THR A 216 -1.39 -26.85 0.48
C THR A 216 -0.48 -26.83 1.71
N GLN A 217 0.49 -27.74 1.75
CA GLN A 217 1.48 -27.77 2.83
C GLN A 217 2.37 -26.51 2.78
N ALA A 218 2.97 -26.17 3.92
CA ALA A 218 4.02 -25.16 3.99
C ALA A 218 5.17 -25.53 3.06
N ALA A 219 5.87 -24.52 2.54
CA ALA A 219 7.08 -24.75 1.77
C ALA A 219 8.16 -25.38 2.67
N ASP A 220 9.01 -26.22 2.09
CA ASP A 220 10.17 -26.80 2.80
C ASP A 220 11.33 -25.77 2.89
N VAL A 221 11.06 -24.73 3.67
CA VAL A 221 12.01 -23.63 3.95
C VAL A 221 12.06 -23.45 5.45
N LYS A 222 13.26 -23.37 6.01
CA LYS A 222 13.44 -23.10 7.45
C LYS A 222 13.49 -21.60 7.68
N LEU A 223 12.91 -21.15 8.79
CA LEU A 223 12.92 -19.73 9.18
C LEU A 223 14.36 -19.20 9.25
N ASP A 224 15.29 -19.97 9.81
CA ASP A 224 16.69 -19.56 10.00
C ASP A 224 17.39 -19.22 8.66
N ASP A 225 17.04 -19.91 7.57
CA ASP A 225 17.62 -19.71 6.25
C ASP A 225 17.20 -18.38 5.60
N VAL A 226 16.04 -17.84 5.99
CA VAL A 226 15.44 -16.64 5.38
C VAL A 226 15.17 -15.52 6.38
N GLN A 227 15.49 -15.72 7.66
CA GLN A 227 15.15 -14.80 8.74
C GLN A 227 15.67 -13.38 8.49
N GLU A 228 16.91 -13.23 8.06
CA GLU A 228 17.50 -11.90 7.83
C GLU A 228 16.83 -11.19 6.66
N VAL A 229 16.52 -11.90 5.59
CA VAL A 229 15.79 -11.34 4.43
C VAL A 229 14.39 -10.90 4.84
N LEU A 230 13.69 -11.71 5.64
CA LEU A 230 12.38 -11.37 6.15
C LEU A 230 12.42 -10.18 7.11
N ARG A 231 13.42 -10.14 8.01
CA ARG A 231 13.62 -9.02 8.94
C ARG A 231 13.81 -7.71 8.18
N GLN A 232 14.61 -7.70 7.13
CA GLN A 232 14.79 -6.52 6.28
C GLN A 232 13.51 -6.15 5.54
N ARG A 233 12.74 -7.12 5.04
CA ARG A 233 11.45 -6.88 4.37
C ARG A 233 10.42 -6.26 5.33
N VAL A 234 10.29 -6.80 6.53
CA VAL A 234 9.42 -6.25 7.59
C VAL A 234 9.85 -4.83 7.94
N ARG A 235 11.14 -4.60 8.17
CA ARG A 235 11.69 -3.27 8.46
C ARG A 235 11.33 -2.26 7.36
N ARG A 236 11.60 -2.60 6.09
CA ARG A 236 11.29 -1.72 4.94
C ARG A 236 9.80 -1.36 4.87
N ARG A 237 8.91 -2.34 5.10
CA ARG A 237 7.46 -2.13 5.13
C ARG A 237 7.07 -1.17 6.27
N ASP A 238 7.55 -1.42 7.46
CA ASP A 238 7.16 -0.67 8.66
C ASP A 238 7.76 0.73 8.64
N GLU A 239 8.99 0.91 8.14
CA GLU A 239 9.58 2.23 7.87
C GLU A 239 8.74 3.00 6.84
N ALA A 240 8.31 2.38 5.74
CA ALA A 240 7.48 3.05 4.74
C ALA A 240 6.15 3.55 5.34
N LEU A 241 5.50 2.74 6.18
CA LEU A 241 4.28 3.13 6.90
C LEU A 241 4.54 4.26 7.91
N ALA A 242 5.67 4.22 8.64
CA ALA A 242 6.06 5.27 9.57
C ALA A 242 6.39 6.58 8.83
N MET A 243 7.10 6.51 7.70
CA MET A 243 7.37 7.66 6.84
C MET A 243 6.08 8.32 6.32
N GLN A 244 5.10 7.52 5.90
CA GLN A 244 3.80 8.04 5.47
C GLN A 244 3.06 8.74 6.61
N ARG A 245 3.05 8.15 7.81
CA ARG A 245 2.47 8.79 9.00
C ARG A 245 3.19 10.10 9.34
N LEU A 246 4.51 10.09 9.37
CA LEU A 246 5.32 11.28 9.63
C LEU A 246 5.03 12.40 8.62
N ALA A 247 5.01 12.08 7.33
CA ALA A 247 4.71 13.07 6.28
C ALA A 247 3.32 13.69 6.47
N ARG A 248 2.31 12.86 6.79
CA ARG A 248 0.95 13.34 7.08
C ARG A 248 0.94 14.27 8.28
N THR A 249 1.50 13.84 9.41
CA THR A 249 1.58 14.64 10.64
C THR A 249 2.28 15.97 10.40
N LEU A 250 3.42 15.97 9.73
CA LEU A 250 4.17 17.21 9.44
C LEU A 250 3.39 18.18 8.55
N LEU A 251 2.62 17.68 7.59
CA LEU A 251 1.77 18.50 6.73
C LEU A 251 0.52 19.01 7.46
N GLU A 252 -0.04 18.23 8.39
CA GLU A 252 -1.16 18.64 9.23
C GLU A 252 -0.76 19.70 10.26
N GLU A 253 0.42 19.56 10.88
CA GLU A 253 1.00 20.52 11.81
C GLU A 253 1.46 21.81 11.12
N SER A 254 1.71 21.76 9.81
CA SER A 254 2.12 22.92 9.03
C SER A 254 0.90 23.75 8.66
N ASP A 255 0.91 25.02 9.06
CA ASP A 255 -0.15 25.98 8.73
C ASP A 255 0.44 27.15 7.90
N PRO A 256 0.72 26.92 6.59
CA PRO A 256 1.30 27.96 5.74
C PRO A 256 0.30 29.07 5.46
N VAL A 257 0.73 30.30 5.58
CA VAL A 257 -0.03 31.47 5.09
C VAL A 257 0.13 31.55 3.58
N ILE A 258 -0.91 31.20 2.82
CA ILE A 258 -0.89 31.14 1.36
C ILE A 258 -1.61 32.35 0.81
N LEU A 259 -0.86 33.25 0.16
CA LEU A 259 -1.39 34.54 -0.33
C LEU A 259 -2.02 34.42 -1.74
N ASN A 260 -1.58 33.47 -2.54
CA ASN A 260 -2.12 33.26 -3.88
C ASN A 260 -3.33 32.30 -3.83
N PRO A 261 -4.52 32.71 -4.34
CA PRO A 261 -5.75 31.91 -4.25
C PRO A 261 -5.65 30.56 -4.98
N THR A 262 -4.97 30.51 -6.11
CA THR A 262 -4.79 29.28 -6.91
C THR A 262 -3.96 28.26 -6.15
N LEU A 263 -2.86 28.70 -5.51
CA LEU A 263 -2.05 27.85 -4.64
C LEU A 263 -2.82 27.42 -3.39
N GLN A 264 -3.66 28.27 -2.83
CA GLN A 264 -4.49 27.94 -1.68
C GLN A 264 -5.49 26.82 -2.02
N ALA A 265 -6.16 26.92 -3.18
CA ALA A 265 -7.07 25.89 -3.64
C ALA A 265 -6.34 24.55 -3.88
N GLY A 266 -5.18 24.60 -4.55
CA GLY A 266 -4.34 23.41 -4.77
C GLY A 266 -3.83 22.76 -3.48
N TRP A 267 -3.44 23.57 -2.49
CA TRP A 267 -3.04 23.12 -1.14
C TRP A 267 -4.19 22.38 -0.44
N GLN A 268 -5.41 22.96 -0.44
CA GLN A 268 -6.59 22.34 0.18
C GLN A 268 -6.92 20.99 -0.49
N GLN A 269 -6.81 20.91 -1.81
CA GLN A 269 -7.03 19.66 -2.55
C GLN A 269 -5.98 18.61 -2.15
N GLN A 270 -4.71 18.99 -2.03
CA GLN A 270 -3.63 18.08 -1.65
C GLN A 270 -3.79 17.58 -0.21
N ARG A 271 -4.17 18.45 0.74
CA ARG A 271 -4.49 18.04 2.12
C ARG A 271 -5.61 17.00 2.18
N ARG A 272 -6.68 17.17 1.40
CA ARG A 272 -7.78 16.18 1.33
C ARG A 272 -7.31 14.83 0.82
N ARG A 273 -6.43 14.80 -0.20
CA ARG A 273 -5.87 13.54 -0.73
C ARG A 273 -5.01 12.81 0.30
N LEU A 274 -4.26 13.52 1.11
CA LEU A 274 -3.41 12.94 2.17
C LEU A 274 -4.21 12.52 3.40
N GLY A 275 -5.35 13.19 3.69
CA GLY A 275 -6.27 12.83 4.78
C GLY A 275 -7.23 11.69 4.44
N ALA A 276 -7.46 11.40 3.15
CA ALA A 276 -8.19 10.21 2.75
C ALA A 276 -7.30 8.98 3.02
N ALA A 277 -7.82 8.04 3.84
CA ALA A 277 -7.14 6.76 4.04
C ALA A 277 -6.92 6.08 2.68
N PRO A 278 -5.83 5.34 2.47
CA PRO A 278 -5.70 4.50 1.29
C PRO A 278 -6.87 3.51 1.27
N GLN A 279 -7.63 3.53 0.15
CA GLN A 279 -8.66 2.54 -0.15
C GLN A 279 -8.02 1.21 -0.52
#